data_a0b98716e5b5125f6df1e6979f2915f7
#
_entry.id   a0b98716e5b5125f6df1e6979f2915f7
#
_cell.length_a   1.000
_cell.length_b   1.000
_cell.length_c   1.000
_cell.angle_alpha   90.00
_cell.angle_beta   90.00
_cell.angle_gamma   90.00
#
_symmetry.space_group_name_H-M   'P 1'
#
loop_
_entity.id
_entity.type
_entity.pdbx_description
1 polymer ?
#
loop_
_entity_poly.entity_id
_entity_poly.type
_entity_poly.pdbx_seq_one_letter_code
_entity_poly.pdbx_strand_id
1 'polypeptide(L)'
;MRIIKRDRSVIPACDVPLELYERIVKETADIEGIGGYKVGFFLGLDYGLPKIVEIARKYTDKPIIYDHQKAGTDIPDMGGKFAKICKKSGIDAVILFPQSGPETEKAWIEAAKEEGLGVIVGGLMTHPKYKKSEGGFLADESILEMYLIAADLGVKDFVVPGNRPDDIRRIREALEEKGIAPRFYAPGFVAQGGEITEATKVAGDHWHAIVGRGIYKAEDIKKAALEYTSKI
;
A
#
# COMPACT_ATOMS: atom_id res chain seq x y z
N MET A 1 -6.45 -12.85 6.25
CA MET A 1 -6.69 -13.01 4.78
C MET A 1 -5.48 -12.49 4.03
N ARG A 2 -5.05 -13.10 2.93
CA ARG A 2 -3.96 -12.59 2.08
C ARG A 2 -4.57 -11.66 1.02
N ILE A 3 -4.12 -10.41 0.95
CA ILE A 3 -4.66 -9.39 0.04
C ILE A 3 -4.29 -9.75 -1.42
N ILE A 4 -3.01 -9.98 -1.67
CA ILE A 4 -2.49 -10.39 -2.98
C ILE A 4 -2.02 -11.84 -2.89
N LYS A 5 -2.50 -12.71 -3.76
CA LYS A 5 -2.21 -14.15 -3.72
C LYS A 5 -0.76 -14.51 -4.07
N ARG A 6 -0.08 -13.67 -4.85
CA ARG A 6 1.32 -13.88 -5.26
C ARG A 6 2.29 -13.48 -4.15
N ASP A 7 3.48 -14.04 -4.16
CA ASP A 7 4.56 -13.67 -3.24
C ASP A 7 5.19 -12.34 -3.63
N ARG A 8 5.31 -12.09 -4.92
CA ARG A 8 5.84 -10.85 -5.49
C ARG A 8 4.91 -10.32 -6.57
N SER A 9 4.77 -9.02 -6.67
CA SER A 9 3.97 -8.37 -7.72
C SER A 9 4.29 -6.90 -7.87
N VAL A 10 3.81 -6.31 -8.97
CA VAL A 10 3.75 -4.87 -9.18
C VAL A 10 2.32 -4.39 -8.92
N ILE A 11 2.20 -3.25 -8.27
CA ILE A 11 0.94 -2.55 -8.01
C ILE A 11 1.02 -1.17 -8.65
N PRO A 12 0.32 -0.91 -9.77
CA PRO A 12 0.20 0.43 -10.30
C PRO A 12 -0.40 1.40 -9.28
N ALA A 13 0.28 2.52 -9.02
CA ALA A 13 -0.22 3.61 -8.19
C ALA A 13 -0.94 4.61 -9.10
N CYS A 14 -2.26 4.69 -8.95
CA CYS A 14 -3.15 5.42 -9.85
C CYS A 14 -3.57 6.78 -9.27
N ASP A 15 -2.60 7.63 -8.92
CA ASP A 15 -2.86 9.04 -8.55
C ASP A 15 -2.91 9.90 -9.83
N VAL A 16 -3.92 9.66 -10.68
CA VAL A 16 -4.05 10.18 -12.06
C VAL A 16 -5.52 10.52 -12.37
N PRO A 17 -5.83 11.30 -13.43
CA PRO A 17 -7.21 11.51 -13.88
C PRO A 17 -7.93 10.20 -14.23
N LEU A 18 -9.27 10.22 -14.18
CA LEU A 18 -10.12 9.03 -14.29
C LEU A 18 -9.92 8.26 -15.61
N GLU A 19 -9.78 8.98 -16.71
CA GLU A 19 -9.58 8.38 -18.05
C GLU A 19 -8.25 7.62 -18.10
N LEU A 20 -7.20 8.18 -17.50
CA LEU A 20 -5.90 7.52 -17.43
C LEU A 20 -5.94 6.34 -16.45
N TYR A 21 -6.67 6.44 -15.36
CA TYR A 21 -6.91 5.30 -14.46
C TYR A 21 -7.59 4.14 -15.20
N GLU A 22 -8.69 4.40 -15.91
CA GLU A 22 -9.37 3.37 -16.70
C GLU A 22 -8.43 2.72 -17.71
N ARG A 23 -7.64 3.54 -18.41
CA ARG A 23 -6.63 3.07 -19.37
C ARG A 23 -5.58 2.18 -18.70
N ILE A 24 -5.02 2.56 -17.55
CA ILE A 24 -4.06 1.76 -16.79
C ILE A 24 -4.65 0.40 -16.46
N VAL A 25 -5.84 0.37 -15.87
CA VAL A 25 -6.49 -0.89 -15.49
C VAL A 25 -6.74 -1.76 -16.72
N LYS A 26 -7.34 -1.22 -17.77
CA LYS A 26 -7.65 -1.93 -19.01
C LYS A 26 -6.41 -2.55 -19.67
N GLU A 27 -5.32 -1.79 -19.77
CA GLU A 27 -4.10 -2.23 -20.47
C GLU A 27 -3.23 -3.20 -19.65
N THR A 28 -3.47 -3.30 -18.31
CA THR A 28 -2.63 -4.12 -17.43
C THR A 28 -3.38 -5.24 -16.70
N ALA A 29 -4.71 -5.31 -16.87
CA ALA A 29 -5.56 -6.30 -16.18
C ALA A 29 -5.16 -7.76 -16.46
N ASP A 30 -4.72 -8.07 -17.66
CA ASP A 30 -4.32 -9.39 -18.12
C ASP A 30 -2.85 -9.75 -17.75
N ILE A 31 -2.07 -8.81 -17.26
CA ILE A 31 -0.68 -9.05 -16.87
C ILE A 31 -0.63 -9.81 -15.54
N GLU A 32 -0.07 -11.01 -15.56
CA GLU A 32 -0.01 -11.90 -14.40
C GLU A 32 0.75 -11.30 -13.22
N GLY A 33 1.86 -10.58 -13.48
CA GLY A 33 2.69 -9.93 -12.46
C GLY A 33 2.05 -8.72 -11.78
N ILE A 34 0.91 -8.20 -12.28
CA ILE A 34 0.13 -7.15 -11.62
C ILE A 34 -0.71 -7.77 -10.51
N GLY A 35 -0.45 -7.38 -9.25
CA GLY A 35 -1.10 -7.93 -8.06
C GLY A 35 -2.38 -7.22 -7.63
N GLY A 36 -2.58 -5.99 -8.06
CA GLY A 36 -3.72 -5.12 -7.70
C GLY A 36 -3.48 -3.70 -8.15
N TYR A 37 -4.36 -2.79 -7.77
CA TYR A 37 -4.27 -1.36 -8.11
C TYR A 37 -4.40 -0.51 -6.86
N LYS A 38 -3.48 0.45 -6.67
CA LYS A 38 -3.55 1.40 -5.58
C LYS A 38 -4.21 2.70 -6.07
N VAL A 39 -5.28 3.08 -5.41
CA VAL A 39 -6.00 4.34 -5.64
C VAL A 39 -5.93 5.22 -4.39
N GLY A 40 -5.76 6.52 -4.56
CA GLY A 40 -5.60 7.45 -3.46
C GLY A 40 -6.75 8.44 -3.35
N PHE A 41 -6.56 9.42 -2.44
CA PHE A 41 -7.56 10.45 -2.20
C PHE A 41 -7.84 11.32 -3.44
N PHE A 42 -6.85 11.46 -4.34
CA PHE A 42 -7.02 12.24 -5.57
C PHE A 42 -8.23 11.76 -6.38
N LEU A 43 -8.25 10.46 -6.72
CA LEU A 43 -9.42 9.86 -7.37
C LEU A 43 -10.65 9.80 -6.45
N GLY A 44 -10.41 9.45 -5.17
CA GLY A 44 -11.49 9.26 -4.20
C GLY A 44 -12.32 10.52 -3.93
N LEU A 45 -11.68 11.68 -3.87
CA LEU A 45 -12.36 12.96 -3.65
C LEU A 45 -13.04 13.51 -4.92
N ASP A 46 -12.40 13.31 -6.08
CA ASP A 46 -12.88 13.87 -7.34
C ASP A 46 -14.07 13.07 -7.93
N TYR A 47 -14.00 11.74 -7.84
CA TYR A 47 -15.01 10.86 -8.49
C TYR A 47 -15.76 9.93 -7.53
N GLY A 48 -15.30 9.78 -6.29
CA GLY A 48 -15.85 8.86 -5.31
C GLY A 48 -15.40 7.40 -5.52
N LEU A 49 -15.15 6.70 -4.42
CA LEU A 49 -14.66 5.31 -4.44
C LEU A 49 -15.56 4.33 -5.21
N PRO A 50 -16.92 4.41 -5.13
CA PRO A 50 -17.77 3.49 -5.88
C PRO A 50 -17.55 3.54 -7.39
N LYS A 51 -17.36 4.76 -7.94
CA LYS A 51 -17.11 4.94 -9.38
C LYS A 51 -15.79 4.37 -9.84
N ILE A 52 -14.76 4.54 -9.01
CA ILE A 52 -13.41 4.00 -9.29
C ILE A 52 -13.46 2.48 -9.34
N VAL A 53 -14.12 1.86 -8.35
CA VAL A 53 -14.27 0.40 -8.30
C VAL A 53 -15.11 -0.12 -9.48
N GLU A 54 -16.24 0.53 -9.80
CA GLU A 54 -17.07 0.19 -10.96
C GLU A 54 -16.24 0.13 -12.26
N ILE A 55 -15.38 1.12 -12.48
CA ILE A 55 -14.51 1.17 -13.66
C ILE A 55 -13.52 0.00 -13.65
N ALA A 56 -12.83 -0.26 -12.55
CA ALA A 56 -11.88 -1.36 -12.48
C ALA A 56 -12.54 -2.72 -12.73
N ARG A 57 -13.73 -2.95 -12.17
CA ARG A 57 -14.46 -4.22 -12.29
C ARG A 57 -14.95 -4.54 -13.70
N LYS A 58 -14.90 -3.59 -14.64
CA LYS A 58 -15.12 -3.87 -16.07
C LYS A 58 -13.97 -4.73 -16.66
N TYR A 59 -12.79 -4.70 -16.06
CA TYR A 59 -11.57 -5.28 -16.63
C TYR A 59 -10.89 -6.32 -15.72
N THR A 60 -11.12 -6.28 -14.40
CA THR A 60 -10.36 -7.11 -13.46
C THR A 60 -11.07 -7.35 -12.13
N ASP A 61 -10.81 -8.55 -11.55
CA ASP A 61 -11.16 -8.89 -10.16
C ASP A 61 -9.97 -8.72 -9.20
N LYS A 62 -8.83 -8.19 -9.68
CA LYS A 62 -7.66 -7.93 -8.84
C LYS A 62 -7.99 -6.91 -7.75
N PRO A 63 -7.34 -6.99 -6.56
CA PRO A 63 -7.61 -6.08 -5.46
C PRO A 63 -7.48 -4.60 -5.80
N ILE A 64 -8.45 -3.81 -5.38
CA ILE A 64 -8.39 -2.34 -5.37
C ILE A 64 -8.06 -1.91 -3.95
N ILE A 65 -6.89 -1.30 -3.79
CA ILE A 65 -6.32 -0.90 -2.51
C ILE A 65 -6.47 0.61 -2.36
N TYR A 66 -7.25 1.04 -1.37
CA TYR A 66 -7.40 2.47 -1.09
C TYR A 66 -6.28 2.97 -0.19
N ASP A 67 -5.47 3.86 -0.73
CA ASP A 67 -4.36 4.51 -0.04
C ASP A 67 -4.87 5.72 0.73
N HIS A 68 -5.24 5.49 2.01
CA HIS A 68 -5.73 6.55 2.90
C HIS A 68 -4.59 7.35 3.55
N GLN A 69 -3.37 6.87 3.50
CA GLN A 69 -2.22 7.47 4.20
C GLN A 69 -2.05 8.98 3.94
N LYS A 70 -2.34 9.45 2.73
CA LYS A 70 -2.18 10.87 2.36
C LYS A 70 -3.23 11.77 3.00
N ALA A 71 -4.38 11.22 3.36
CA ALA A 71 -5.43 11.90 4.11
C ALA A 71 -5.24 11.76 5.63
N GLY A 72 -4.32 10.89 6.08
CA GLY A 72 -4.06 10.57 7.48
C GLY A 72 -5.13 9.67 8.10
N THR A 73 -5.11 9.57 9.43
CA THR A 73 -6.15 8.94 10.24
C THR A 73 -6.82 9.97 11.14
N ASP A 74 -8.06 9.70 11.51
CA ASP A 74 -8.87 10.55 12.38
C ASP A 74 -8.95 9.92 13.79
N ILE A 75 -9.87 10.38 14.64
CA ILE A 75 -10.11 9.82 15.98
C ILE A 75 -10.62 8.37 15.90
N PRO A 76 -10.52 7.57 17.00
CA PRO A 76 -10.92 6.16 17.02
C PRO A 76 -12.33 5.91 16.49
N ASP A 77 -13.31 6.72 16.90
CA ASP A 77 -14.74 6.57 16.54
C ASP A 77 -15.03 6.66 15.03
N MET A 78 -14.12 7.23 14.26
CA MET A 78 -14.29 7.35 12.81
C MET A 78 -13.90 6.06 12.06
N GLY A 79 -13.15 5.16 12.69
CA GLY A 79 -12.68 3.92 12.06
C GLY A 79 -13.81 3.07 11.49
N GLY A 80 -14.88 2.85 12.27
CA GLY A 80 -16.05 2.08 11.83
C GLY A 80 -16.78 2.71 10.64
N LYS A 81 -16.91 4.04 10.61
CA LYS A 81 -17.54 4.75 9.49
C LYS A 81 -16.69 4.66 8.23
N PHE A 82 -15.39 4.85 8.38
CA PHE A 82 -14.42 4.72 7.29
C PHE A 82 -14.45 3.31 6.67
N ALA A 83 -14.35 2.26 7.49
CA ALA A 83 -14.34 0.88 7.05
C ALA A 83 -15.62 0.51 6.29
N LYS A 84 -16.80 0.87 6.82
CA LYS A 84 -18.09 0.67 6.17
C LYS A 84 -18.20 1.35 4.80
N ILE A 85 -17.72 2.61 4.69
CA ILE A 85 -17.71 3.34 3.40
C ILE A 85 -16.80 2.63 2.40
N CYS A 86 -15.59 2.27 2.79
CA CYS A 86 -14.66 1.55 1.92
C CYS A 86 -15.26 0.21 1.44
N LYS A 87 -15.81 -0.58 2.36
CA LYS A 87 -16.45 -1.87 2.02
C LYS A 87 -17.64 -1.71 1.09
N LYS A 88 -18.54 -0.78 1.41
CA LYS A 88 -19.73 -0.47 0.58
C LYS A 88 -19.32 -0.02 -0.83
N SER A 89 -18.19 0.64 -0.96
CA SER A 89 -17.65 1.10 -2.25
C SER A 89 -17.00 -0.02 -3.07
N GLY A 90 -16.84 -1.24 -2.50
CA GLY A 90 -16.20 -2.37 -3.16
C GLY A 90 -14.66 -2.36 -3.08
N ILE A 91 -14.08 -1.56 -2.19
CA ILE A 91 -12.64 -1.60 -1.87
C ILE A 91 -12.31 -2.95 -1.22
N ASP A 92 -11.17 -3.52 -1.58
CA ASP A 92 -10.70 -4.81 -1.06
C ASP A 92 -9.74 -4.65 0.12
N ALA A 93 -8.92 -3.60 0.12
CA ALA A 93 -7.94 -3.33 1.18
C ALA A 93 -7.70 -1.84 1.36
N VAL A 94 -7.23 -1.46 2.55
CA VAL A 94 -6.90 -0.08 2.92
C VAL A 94 -5.46 0.02 3.42
N ILE A 95 -4.80 1.14 3.09
CA ILE A 95 -3.51 1.50 3.65
C ILE A 95 -3.73 2.57 4.73
N LEU A 96 -3.24 2.30 5.94
CA LEU A 96 -3.33 3.18 7.10
C LEU A 96 -1.95 3.64 7.55
N PHE A 97 -1.83 4.91 7.91
CA PHE A 97 -0.69 5.48 8.63
C PHE A 97 -1.20 6.10 9.93
N PRO A 98 -1.23 5.36 11.04
CA PRO A 98 -1.98 5.71 12.25
C PRO A 98 -1.24 6.70 13.16
N GLN A 99 -0.81 7.83 12.61
CA GLN A 99 -0.05 8.86 13.32
C GLN A 99 -0.86 9.59 14.41
N SER A 100 -2.16 9.40 14.44
CA SER A 100 -3.06 9.97 15.47
C SER A 100 -2.96 9.24 16.81
N GLY A 101 -2.22 8.15 16.89
CA GLY A 101 -1.91 7.45 18.12
C GLY A 101 -2.43 6.01 18.19
N PRO A 102 -2.02 5.25 19.23
CA PRO A 102 -2.24 3.81 19.33
C PRO A 102 -3.75 3.43 19.45
N GLU A 103 -4.56 4.23 20.09
CA GLU A 103 -6.00 3.95 20.20
C GLU A 103 -6.72 4.11 18.84
N THR A 104 -6.34 5.12 18.05
CA THR A 104 -6.84 5.25 16.68
C THR A 104 -6.37 4.07 15.82
N GLU A 105 -5.12 3.67 15.95
CA GLU A 105 -4.57 2.54 15.21
C GLU A 105 -5.36 1.26 15.45
N LYS A 106 -5.57 0.90 16.72
CA LYS A 106 -6.34 -0.29 17.12
C LYS A 106 -7.76 -0.24 16.56
N ALA A 107 -8.48 0.85 16.84
CA ALA A 107 -9.87 1.00 16.42
C ALA A 107 -10.06 0.92 14.91
N TRP A 108 -9.17 1.52 14.12
CA TRP A 108 -9.28 1.52 12.67
C TRP A 108 -8.90 0.18 12.05
N ILE A 109 -7.87 -0.51 12.59
CA ILE A 109 -7.49 -1.86 12.14
C ILE A 109 -8.63 -2.85 12.44
N GLU A 110 -9.16 -2.83 13.66
CA GLU A 110 -10.25 -3.72 14.06
C GLU A 110 -11.50 -3.49 13.21
N ALA A 111 -11.92 -2.25 13.03
CA ALA A 111 -13.07 -1.90 12.19
C ALA A 111 -12.89 -2.35 10.73
N ALA A 112 -11.72 -2.16 10.15
CA ALA A 112 -11.44 -2.61 8.79
C ALA A 112 -11.50 -4.15 8.67
N LYS A 113 -10.98 -4.87 9.66
CA LYS A 113 -11.04 -6.34 9.71
C LYS A 113 -12.45 -6.86 9.91
N GLU A 114 -13.27 -6.23 10.75
CA GLU A 114 -14.68 -6.56 10.96
C GLU A 114 -15.50 -6.45 9.68
N GLU A 115 -15.23 -5.44 8.86
CA GLU A 115 -15.86 -5.27 7.55
C GLU A 115 -15.24 -6.21 6.47
N GLY A 116 -14.25 -7.04 6.82
CA GLY A 116 -13.59 -7.97 5.91
C GLY A 116 -12.69 -7.29 4.89
N LEU A 117 -12.17 -6.10 5.18
CA LEU A 117 -11.14 -5.43 4.40
C LEU A 117 -9.75 -6.00 4.69
N GLY A 118 -8.88 -6.05 3.68
CA GLY A 118 -7.45 -6.20 3.90
C GLY A 118 -6.88 -4.94 4.56
N VAL A 119 -5.94 -5.11 5.49
CA VAL A 119 -5.31 -3.98 6.18
C VAL A 119 -3.82 -3.99 5.91
N ILE A 120 -3.30 -2.87 5.42
CA ILE A 120 -1.88 -2.63 5.20
C ILE A 120 -1.50 -1.44 6.08
N VAL A 121 -0.52 -1.61 6.96
CA VAL A 121 -0.11 -0.54 7.88
C VAL A 121 1.28 -0.02 7.52
N GLY A 122 1.43 1.28 7.52
CA GLY A 122 2.71 1.98 7.38
C GLY A 122 2.99 2.91 8.55
N GLY A 123 4.25 3.08 8.88
CA GLY A 123 4.72 4.02 9.89
C GLY A 123 5.78 4.98 9.37
N LEU A 124 6.52 4.58 8.32
CA LEU A 124 7.65 5.35 7.77
C LEU A 124 7.38 5.78 6.31
N MET A 125 7.60 7.04 6.03
CA MET A 125 7.46 7.64 4.69
C MET A 125 8.81 7.79 3.97
N THR A 126 8.76 7.99 2.65
CA THR A 126 9.95 8.11 1.78
C THR A 126 10.58 9.51 1.77
N HIS A 127 9.82 10.56 2.09
CA HIS A 127 10.28 11.95 2.02
C HIS A 127 11.21 12.30 3.20
N PRO A 128 12.11 13.29 3.02
CA PRO A 128 13.03 13.71 4.08
C PRO A 128 12.31 14.45 5.22
N LYS A 129 12.97 14.55 6.37
CA LYS A 129 12.47 15.23 7.57
C LYS A 129 11.14 14.69 8.09
N TYR A 130 10.97 13.38 8.01
CA TYR A 130 9.82 12.69 8.56
C TYR A 130 10.03 12.32 10.02
N LYS A 131 11.18 11.73 10.34
CA LYS A 131 11.58 11.32 11.68
C LYS A 131 12.12 12.52 12.50
N LYS A 132 11.98 12.45 13.81
CA LYS A 132 12.52 13.47 14.73
C LYS A 132 14.03 13.64 14.58
N SER A 133 14.77 12.54 14.43
CA SER A 133 16.21 12.53 14.15
C SER A 133 16.60 13.23 12.85
N GLU A 134 15.67 13.34 11.90
CA GLU A 134 15.86 14.05 10.63
C GLU A 134 15.33 15.50 10.66
N GLY A 135 14.86 15.98 11.82
CA GLY A 135 14.23 17.29 11.98
C GLY A 135 12.72 17.30 11.63
N GLY A 136 12.08 16.14 11.63
CA GLY A 136 10.62 15.98 11.49
C GLY A 136 9.88 16.03 12.82
N PHE A 137 8.61 15.64 12.80
CA PHE A 137 7.73 15.73 13.99
C PHE A 137 7.56 14.40 14.72
N LEU A 138 7.68 13.26 14.03
CA LEU A 138 7.45 11.95 14.64
C LEU A 138 8.70 11.42 15.35
N ALA A 139 8.53 10.97 16.58
CA ALA A 139 9.58 10.27 17.31
C ALA A 139 9.97 8.98 16.56
N ASP A 140 11.25 8.68 16.51
CA ASP A 140 11.78 7.54 15.76
C ASP A 140 11.24 6.20 16.30
N GLU A 141 11.05 6.13 17.63
CA GLU A 141 10.50 4.96 18.32
C GLU A 141 9.03 4.73 17.94
N SER A 142 8.23 5.80 17.88
CA SER A 142 6.79 5.72 17.54
C SER A 142 6.55 5.13 16.16
N ILE A 143 7.49 5.30 15.24
CA ILE A 143 7.39 4.74 13.89
C ILE A 143 7.43 3.21 13.94
N LEU A 144 8.35 2.62 14.70
CA LEU A 144 8.43 1.17 14.85
C LEU A 144 7.23 0.64 15.64
N GLU A 145 6.79 1.39 16.65
CA GLU A 145 5.64 1.02 17.49
C GLU A 145 4.36 0.83 16.66
N MET A 146 4.08 1.67 15.65
CA MET A 146 2.95 1.49 14.74
C MET A 146 2.98 0.11 14.05
N TYR A 147 4.13 -0.34 13.56
CA TYR A 147 4.24 -1.67 12.96
C TYR A 147 4.01 -2.80 13.97
N LEU A 148 4.50 -2.63 15.20
CA LEU A 148 4.40 -3.64 16.24
C LEU A 148 2.97 -3.77 16.80
N ILE A 149 2.26 -2.64 16.97
CA ILE A 149 0.83 -2.63 17.37
C ILE A 149 0.00 -3.33 16.28
N ALA A 150 0.21 -2.99 15.01
CA ALA A 150 -0.48 -3.65 13.91
C ALA A 150 -0.22 -5.16 13.88
N ALA A 151 1.03 -5.59 14.12
CA ALA A 151 1.41 -6.99 14.22
C ALA A 151 0.68 -7.72 15.36
N ASP A 152 0.57 -7.11 16.53
CA ASP A 152 -0.18 -7.64 17.69
C ASP A 152 -1.67 -7.81 17.38
N LEU A 153 -2.21 -6.98 16.51
CA LEU A 153 -3.57 -7.10 15.96
C LEU A 153 -3.67 -8.08 14.79
N GLY A 154 -2.59 -8.81 14.47
CA GLY A 154 -2.56 -9.85 13.43
C GLY A 154 -2.47 -9.32 12.00
N VAL A 155 -2.07 -8.07 11.80
CA VAL A 155 -1.70 -7.54 10.48
C VAL A 155 -0.39 -8.20 10.03
N LYS A 156 -0.30 -8.56 8.75
CA LYS A 156 0.90 -9.14 8.12
C LYS A 156 1.36 -8.36 6.90
N ASP A 157 0.61 -7.35 6.50
CA ASP A 157 0.85 -6.53 5.32
C ASP A 157 1.27 -5.12 5.74
N PHE A 158 2.45 -4.67 5.29
CA PHE A 158 3.05 -3.43 5.76
C PHE A 158 3.60 -2.58 4.62
N VAL A 159 3.35 -1.26 4.65
CA VAL A 159 4.02 -0.32 3.75
C VAL A 159 5.36 0.08 4.35
N VAL A 160 6.41 0.00 3.54
CA VAL A 160 7.76 0.45 3.90
C VAL A 160 8.38 1.30 2.79
N PRO A 161 9.33 2.20 3.11
CA PRO A 161 9.99 3.04 2.11
C PRO A 161 11.10 2.28 1.38
N GLY A 162 10.90 1.94 0.11
CA GLY A 162 11.86 1.17 -0.69
C GLY A 162 13.22 1.86 -0.95
N ASN A 163 13.38 3.10 -0.57
CA ASN A 163 14.65 3.85 -0.61
C ASN A 163 15.42 3.85 0.73
N ARG A 164 14.98 3.07 1.71
CA ARG A 164 15.56 3.02 3.07
C ARG A 164 15.80 1.56 3.50
N PRO A 165 16.77 0.85 2.90
CA PRO A 165 16.97 -0.59 3.16
C PRO A 165 17.28 -0.91 4.63
N ASP A 166 18.01 -0.06 5.36
CA ASP A 166 18.32 -0.28 6.77
C ASP A 166 17.09 -0.15 7.66
N ASP A 167 16.21 0.82 7.39
CA ASP A 167 14.93 0.93 8.10
C ASP A 167 14.03 -0.29 7.80
N ILE A 168 14.00 -0.79 6.56
CA ILE A 168 13.25 -2.01 6.20
C ILE A 168 13.78 -3.22 6.97
N ARG A 169 15.10 -3.40 7.03
CA ARG A 169 15.72 -4.50 7.79
C ARG A 169 15.32 -4.44 9.25
N ARG A 170 15.44 -3.28 9.90
CA ARG A 170 15.05 -3.08 11.30
C ARG A 170 13.58 -3.40 11.55
N ILE A 171 12.68 -2.93 10.68
CA ILE A 171 11.25 -3.22 10.80
C ILE A 171 10.97 -4.72 10.61
N ARG A 172 11.61 -5.35 9.63
CA ARG A 172 11.47 -6.78 9.37
C ARG A 172 11.91 -7.61 10.57
N GLU A 173 13.11 -7.37 11.09
CA GLU A 173 13.67 -8.08 12.24
C GLU A 173 12.74 -7.98 13.46
N ALA A 174 12.24 -6.78 13.78
CA ALA A 174 11.33 -6.58 14.88
C ALA A 174 9.97 -7.29 14.71
N LEU A 175 9.46 -7.39 13.47
CA LEU A 175 8.25 -8.16 13.17
C LEU A 175 8.49 -9.68 13.24
N GLU A 176 9.64 -10.15 12.76
CA GLU A 176 10.04 -11.56 12.84
C GLU A 176 10.26 -12.01 14.29
N GLU A 177 10.82 -11.17 15.15
CA GLU A 177 10.93 -11.41 16.61
C GLU A 177 9.57 -11.61 17.27
N LYS A 178 8.50 -10.98 16.76
CA LYS A 178 7.11 -11.22 17.17
C LYS A 178 6.47 -12.46 16.50
N GLY A 179 7.22 -13.22 15.72
CA GLY A 179 6.71 -14.40 15.00
C GLY A 179 5.85 -14.05 13.77
N ILE A 180 5.94 -12.82 13.26
CA ILE A 180 5.23 -12.39 12.06
C ILE A 180 6.15 -12.59 10.85
N ALA A 181 5.65 -13.27 9.80
CA ALA A 181 6.26 -13.27 8.48
C ALA A 181 5.62 -12.10 7.66
N PRO A 182 6.30 -10.94 7.56
CA PRO A 182 5.72 -9.76 6.95
C PRO A 182 5.64 -9.86 5.43
N ARG A 183 4.64 -9.21 4.83
CA ARG A 183 4.55 -8.92 3.40
C ARG A 183 4.70 -7.42 3.22
N PHE A 184 5.71 -7.01 2.48
CA PHE A 184 6.01 -5.58 2.31
C PHE A 184 5.46 -5.00 1.01
N TYR A 185 4.91 -3.81 1.11
CA TYR A 185 4.43 -2.99 0.01
C TYR A 185 5.26 -1.73 -0.05
N ALA A 186 5.96 -1.48 -1.16
CA ALA A 186 6.86 -0.33 -1.17
C ALA A 186 6.96 0.38 -2.52
N PRO A 187 6.88 1.71 -2.53
CA PRO A 187 7.44 2.49 -3.61
C PRO A 187 8.98 2.34 -3.60
N GLY A 188 9.59 2.14 -4.77
CA GLY A 188 11.05 2.06 -4.91
C GLY A 188 11.65 0.66 -4.80
N PHE A 189 10.87 -0.42 -4.66
CA PHE A 189 11.38 -1.81 -4.72
C PHE A 189 11.86 -2.19 -6.13
N VAL A 190 11.25 -1.61 -7.15
CA VAL A 190 11.66 -1.81 -8.53
C VAL A 190 11.97 -0.45 -9.14
N ALA A 191 13.18 -0.30 -9.66
CA ALA A 191 13.65 0.91 -10.31
C ALA A 191 13.09 1.05 -11.74
N GLN A 192 13.35 2.18 -12.38
CA GLN A 192 12.98 2.39 -13.78
C GLN A 192 13.66 1.34 -14.65
N GLY A 193 12.92 0.76 -15.61
CA GLY A 193 13.40 -0.37 -16.42
C GLY A 193 13.27 -1.74 -15.75
N GLY A 194 12.55 -1.83 -14.62
CA GLY A 194 12.22 -3.10 -13.96
C GLY A 194 13.33 -3.69 -13.09
N GLU A 195 14.43 -2.98 -12.83
CA GLU A 195 15.52 -3.49 -12.00
C GLU A 195 15.12 -3.59 -10.51
N ILE A 196 15.35 -4.77 -9.93
CA ILE A 196 15.12 -5.04 -8.51
C ILE A 196 16.17 -4.30 -7.68
N THR A 197 15.72 -3.50 -6.70
CA THR A 197 16.60 -2.69 -5.86
C THR A 197 17.16 -3.49 -4.67
N GLU A 198 18.22 -2.97 -4.04
CA GLU A 198 18.78 -3.55 -2.81
C GLU A 198 17.74 -3.66 -1.67
N ALA A 199 16.73 -2.79 -1.66
CA ALA A 199 15.67 -2.81 -0.66
C ALA A 199 14.86 -4.12 -0.68
N THR A 200 14.71 -4.78 -1.83
CA THR A 200 14.02 -6.08 -1.91
C THR A 200 14.80 -7.21 -1.28
N LYS A 201 16.14 -7.15 -1.30
CA LYS A 201 16.98 -8.16 -0.66
C LYS A 201 16.76 -8.20 0.85
N VAL A 202 16.54 -7.05 1.46
CA VAL A 202 16.26 -6.94 2.90
C VAL A 202 14.78 -7.12 3.23
N ALA A 203 13.88 -7.00 2.27
CA ALA A 203 12.44 -7.20 2.45
C ALA A 203 12.04 -8.68 2.58
N GLY A 204 12.89 -9.61 2.14
CA GLY A 204 12.59 -11.04 2.17
C GLY A 204 11.85 -11.52 0.91
N ASP A 205 11.07 -12.61 1.04
CA ASP A 205 10.47 -13.28 -0.11
C ASP A 205 9.11 -12.75 -0.54
N HIS A 206 8.44 -12.03 0.35
CA HIS A 206 7.07 -11.56 0.13
C HIS A 206 7.02 -10.03 0.04
N TRP A 207 6.95 -9.52 -1.19
CA TRP A 207 6.89 -8.08 -1.39
C TRP A 207 6.13 -7.67 -2.66
N HIS A 208 5.61 -6.45 -2.64
CA HIS A 208 4.81 -5.86 -3.70
C HIS A 208 5.34 -4.46 -4.03
N ALA A 209 5.83 -4.28 -5.24
CA ALA A 209 6.37 -2.99 -5.70
C ALA A 209 5.24 -2.05 -6.10
N ILE A 210 5.13 -0.90 -5.45
CA ILE A 210 4.19 0.15 -5.82
C ILE A 210 4.87 1.04 -6.86
N VAL A 211 4.35 1.05 -8.10
CA VAL A 211 4.93 1.77 -9.22
C VAL A 211 3.94 2.80 -9.76
N GLY A 212 4.30 4.08 -9.69
CA GLY A 212 3.50 5.19 -10.19
C GLY A 212 3.96 5.67 -11.56
N ARG A 213 4.78 6.73 -11.57
CA ARG A 213 5.22 7.46 -12.78
C ARG A 213 5.85 6.58 -13.86
N GLY A 214 6.54 5.51 -13.48
CA GLY A 214 7.15 4.58 -14.43
C GLY A 214 6.14 3.82 -15.30
N ILE A 215 4.90 3.68 -14.83
CA ILE A 215 3.81 3.08 -15.60
C ILE A 215 2.95 4.17 -16.24
N TYR A 216 2.37 5.09 -15.47
CA TYR A 216 1.36 6.00 -15.99
C TYR A 216 1.91 7.14 -16.87
N LYS A 217 3.23 7.43 -16.85
CA LYS A 217 3.88 8.39 -17.75
C LYS A 217 4.50 7.74 -18.99
N ALA A 218 4.47 6.41 -19.07
CA ALA A 218 4.98 5.72 -20.24
C ALA A 218 4.07 5.97 -21.46
N GLU A 219 4.66 6.05 -22.64
CA GLU A 219 3.94 6.15 -23.90
C GLU A 219 3.09 4.88 -24.14
N ASP A 220 3.69 3.71 -23.87
CA ASP A 220 3.05 2.40 -23.89
C ASP A 220 2.97 1.84 -22.45
N ILE A 221 1.80 1.97 -21.84
CA ILE A 221 1.53 1.54 -20.46
C ILE A 221 1.70 0.03 -20.30
N LYS A 222 1.18 -0.75 -21.26
CA LYS A 222 1.25 -2.22 -21.21
C LYS A 222 2.70 -2.70 -21.26
N LYS A 223 3.49 -2.15 -22.18
CA LYS A 223 4.91 -2.48 -22.32
C LYS A 223 5.68 -2.13 -21.04
N ALA A 224 5.47 -0.94 -20.49
CA ALA A 224 6.11 -0.54 -19.23
C ALA A 224 5.75 -1.48 -18.09
N ALA A 225 4.47 -1.83 -17.94
CA ALA A 225 4.04 -2.78 -16.90
C ALA A 225 4.67 -4.16 -17.07
N LEU A 226 4.80 -4.66 -18.29
CA LEU A 226 5.51 -5.92 -18.61
C LEU A 226 6.99 -5.84 -18.24
N GLU A 227 7.67 -4.74 -18.51
CA GLU A 227 9.07 -4.53 -18.11
C GLU A 227 9.25 -4.60 -16.59
N TYR A 228 8.34 -3.95 -15.83
CA TYR A 228 8.36 -4.00 -14.36
C TYR A 228 8.05 -5.39 -13.81
N THR A 229 7.18 -6.16 -14.46
CA THR A 229 6.75 -7.47 -13.97
C THR A 229 7.63 -8.63 -14.44
N SER A 230 8.46 -8.44 -15.46
CA SER A 230 9.30 -9.53 -16.05
C SER A 230 10.42 -10.02 -15.16
N LYS A 231 10.79 -9.27 -14.12
CA LYS A 231 11.96 -9.53 -13.27
C LYS A 231 11.60 -9.87 -11.81
N ILE A 232 10.31 -10.08 -11.50
CA ILE A 232 9.84 -10.31 -10.11
C ILE A 232 9.29 -11.73 -9.89
#